data_2a320b3bad6419d3baccc414ad46896f
#
_entry.id   2a320b3bad6419d3baccc414ad46896f
#
_cell.length_a   1.000
_cell.length_b   1.000
_cell.length_c   1.000
_cell.angle_alpha   90.00
_cell.angle_beta   90.00
_cell.angle_gamma   90.00
#
_symmetry.space_group_name_H-M   'P 1'
#
loop_
_entity.id
_entity.type
_entity.pdbx_description
1 polymer ?
#
loop_
_entity_poly.entity_id
_entity_poly.type
_entity_poly.pdbx_seq_one_letter_code
_entity_poly.pdbx_strand_id
1 'polypeptide(L)'
;MPHSFNGALVRQLLSHQLITEEAVEKVRSNMSHYHSAAEALVKEEVLSSENLVLFASQRFGVPRFDIIHFDLSLIPEEVKNEKLITKHQVLPLAKNGRTLYVATGDPSDISAQEDFEFNTGLQIEFVVCDPVALHDSIHNAFSSLEEGLGVDEGDMMELADLETESAEPEQDDGSEGTDDAPIVVYINKILMDAIRKGASDLHFEPYEKE
;
A
#
# COMPACT_ATOMS: atom_id res chain seq x y z
N MET A 1 -5.62 -11.49 6.15
CA MET A 1 -7.07 -11.45 6.43
C MET A 1 -7.57 -10.19 5.76
N PRO A 2 -8.58 -10.22 4.88
CA PRO A 2 -9.07 -8.99 4.26
C PRO A 2 -9.56 -8.06 5.35
N HIS A 3 -9.14 -6.80 5.30
CA HIS A 3 -9.56 -5.74 6.21
C HIS A 3 -11.08 -5.70 6.26
N SER A 4 -11.64 -5.77 7.47
CA SER A 4 -13.08 -5.89 7.68
C SER A 4 -13.80 -4.65 7.11
N PHE A 5 -14.45 -4.79 5.96
CA PHE A 5 -15.30 -3.75 5.38
C PHE A 5 -16.47 -3.37 6.34
N ASN A 6 -16.65 -4.10 7.42
CA ASN A 6 -17.63 -3.84 8.47
C ASN A 6 -17.08 -2.95 9.60
N GLY A 7 -16.05 -2.16 9.35
CA GLY A 7 -15.45 -1.22 10.32
C GLY A 7 -16.45 -0.22 10.90
N ALA A 8 -16.09 0.39 12.02
CA ALA A 8 -16.97 1.38 12.66
C ALA A 8 -17.17 2.61 11.77
N LEU A 9 -16.16 3.01 10.97
CA LEU A 9 -16.27 4.12 10.03
C LEU A 9 -17.40 3.87 9.02
N VAL A 10 -17.42 2.72 8.33
CA VAL A 10 -18.45 2.39 7.32
C VAL A 10 -19.85 2.38 7.96
N ARG A 11 -20.01 1.77 9.15
CA ARG A 11 -21.28 1.78 9.87
C ARG A 11 -21.75 3.19 10.23
N GLN A 12 -20.83 4.08 10.62
CA GLN A 12 -21.16 5.46 10.93
C GLN A 12 -21.56 6.24 9.67
N LEU A 13 -20.86 6.06 8.55
CA LEU A 13 -21.21 6.66 7.26
C LEU A 13 -22.62 6.24 6.81
N LEU A 14 -22.97 4.96 6.94
CA LEU A 14 -24.32 4.44 6.67
C LEU A 14 -25.36 5.06 7.59
N SER A 15 -25.11 5.10 8.90
CA SER A 15 -26.06 5.63 9.88
C SER A 15 -26.36 7.13 9.68
N HIS A 16 -25.40 7.88 9.14
CA HIS A 16 -25.54 9.27 8.78
C HIS A 16 -26.01 9.50 7.33
N GLN A 17 -26.35 8.42 6.60
CA GLN A 17 -26.84 8.47 5.22
C GLN A 17 -25.88 9.14 4.23
N LEU A 18 -24.60 9.12 4.52
CA LEU A 18 -23.55 9.62 3.63
C LEU A 18 -23.20 8.65 2.52
N ILE A 19 -23.45 7.36 2.74
CA ILE A 19 -23.33 6.27 1.77
C ILE A 19 -24.56 5.38 1.85
N THR A 20 -24.86 4.62 0.78
CA THR A 20 -25.98 3.68 0.72
C THR A 20 -25.50 2.23 0.91
N GLU A 21 -26.41 1.33 1.33
CA GLU A 21 -26.10 -0.10 1.43
C GLU A 21 -25.71 -0.70 0.08
N GLU A 22 -26.35 -0.23 -1.01
CA GLU A 22 -26.02 -0.66 -2.38
C GLU A 22 -24.59 -0.29 -2.77
N ALA A 23 -24.16 0.93 -2.44
CA ALA A 23 -22.78 1.39 -2.67
C ALA A 23 -21.78 0.57 -1.83
N VAL A 24 -22.13 0.26 -0.58
CA VAL A 24 -21.32 -0.59 0.29
C VAL A 24 -21.13 -1.99 -0.29
N GLU A 25 -22.22 -2.61 -0.81
CA GLU A 25 -22.13 -3.93 -1.43
C GLU A 25 -21.29 -3.92 -2.73
N LYS A 26 -21.43 -2.87 -3.55
CA LYS A 26 -20.60 -2.68 -4.75
C LYS A 26 -19.12 -2.62 -4.40
N VAL A 27 -18.76 -1.78 -3.43
CA VAL A 27 -17.36 -1.63 -2.98
C VAL A 27 -16.84 -2.93 -2.35
N ARG A 28 -17.67 -3.62 -1.55
CA ARG A 28 -17.30 -4.91 -0.96
C ARG A 28 -16.93 -5.96 -2.01
N SER A 29 -17.63 -5.99 -3.14
CA SER A 29 -17.34 -6.92 -4.23
C SER A 29 -15.98 -6.67 -4.89
N ASN A 30 -15.49 -5.43 -4.81
CA ASN A 30 -14.24 -5.00 -5.43
C ASN A 30 -13.08 -4.85 -4.42
N MET A 31 -13.28 -5.24 -3.14
CA MET A 31 -12.30 -5.05 -2.07
C MET A 31 -10.94 -5.69 -2.31
N SER A 32 -10.86 -6.69 -3.18
CA SER A 32 -9.58 -7.32 -3.55
C SER A 32 -8.60 -6.39 -4.26
N HIS A 33 -9.09 -5.28 -4.82
CA HIS A 33 -8.31 -4.27 -5.54
C HIS A 33 -7.87 -3.09 -4.66
N TYR A 34 -8.26 -3.08 -3.39
CA TYR A 34 -8.00 -1.97 -2.47
C TYR A 34 -7.37 -2.44 -1.17
N HIS A 35 -6.60 -1.56 -0.54
CA HIS A 35 -5.85 -1.87 0.67
C HIS A 35 -6.63 -1.49 1.94
N SER A 36 -7.65 -0.62 1.83
CA SER A 36 -8.53 -0.26 2.94
C SER A 36 -9.95 0.08 2.46
N ALA A 37 -10.93 -0.05 3.37
CA ALA A 37 -12.31 0.33 3.07
C ALA A 37 -12.44 1.85 2.79
N ALA A 38 -11.66 2.68 3.45
CA ALA A 38 -11.65 4.12 3.24
C ALA A 38 -11.14 4.47 1.83
N GLU A 39 -10.06 3.84 1.38
CA GLU A 39 -9.53 3.98 0.02
C GLU A 39 -10.56 3.53 -1.02
N ALA A 40 -11.16 2.36 -0.83
CA ALA A 40 -12.15 1.81 -1.74
C ALA A 40 -13.36 2.73 -1.92
N LEU A 41 -13.88 3.32 -0.85
CA LEU A 41 -15.01 4.26 -0.91
C LEU A 41 -14.67 5.51 -1.74
N VAL A 42 -13.43 5.98 -1.67
CA VAL A 42 -13.00 7.16 -2.43
C VAL A 42 -12.72 6.80 -3.89
N LYS A 43 -11.99 5.72 -4.17
CA LYS A 43 -11.66 5.30 -5.55
C LYS A 43 -12.89 4.85 -6.36
N GLU A 44 -13.89 4.26 -5.70
CA GLU A 44 -15.19 3.92 -6.33
C GLU A 44 -16.15 5.13 -6.42
N GLU A 45 -15.68 6.33 -6.09
CA GLU A 45 -16.44 7.58 -6.15
C GLU A 45 -17.76 7.57 -5.32
N VAL A 46 -17.83 6.70 -4.29
CA VAL A 46 -18.97 6.64 -3.38
C VAL A 46 -19.02 7.87 -2.47
N LEU A 47 -17.83 8.32 -2.03
CA LEU A 47 -17.67 9.51 -1.20
C LEU A 47 -16.36 10.21 -1.57
N SER A 48 -16.39 11.54 -1.67
CA SER A 48 -15.14 12.28 -1.91
C SER A 48 -14.21 12.16 -0.70
N SER A 49 -12.90 12.17 -0.95
CA SER A 49 -11.88 12.13 0.11
C SER A 49 -12.07 13.23 1.14
N GLU A 50 -12.36 14.46 0.69
CA GLU A 50 -12.60 15.60 1.58
C GLU A 50 -13.76 15.35 2.54
N ASN A 51 -14.90 14.85 2.03
CA ASN A 51 -16.06 14.54 2.85
C ASN A 51 -15.80 13.40 3.83
N LEU A 52 -15.08 12.36 3.40
CA LEU A 52 -14.68 11.25 4.27
C LEU A 52 -13.79 11.73 5.41
N VAL A 53 -12.74 12.47 5.09
CA VAL A 53 -11.79 13.03 6.08
C VAL A 53 -12.49 14.00 7.05
N LEU A 54 -13.36 14.87 6.53
CA LEU A 54 -14.13 15.79 7.35
C LEU A 54 -15.05 15.04 8.32
N PHE A 55 -15.80 14.06 7.81
CA PHE A 55 -16.68 13.23 8.63
C PHE A 55 -15.91 12.45 9.69
N ALA A 56 -14.83 11.76 9.30
CA ALA A 56 -14.03 10.97 10.22
C ALA A 56 -13.41 11.85 11.33
N SER A 57 -12.88 13.01 10.97
CA SER A 57 -12.34 13.98 11.93
C SER A 57 -13.39 14.42 12.96
N GLN A 58 -14.58 14.81 12.50
CA GLN A 58 -15.65 15.29 13.37
C GLN A 58 -16.25 14.15 14.22
N ARG A 59 -16.41 12.97 13.63
CA ARG A 59 -17.07 11.83 14.30
C ARG A 59 -16.20 11.19 15.37
N PHE A 60 -14.90 11.09 15.12
CA PHE A 60 -13.95 10.44 16.04
C PHE A 60 -13.10 11.43 16.84
N GLY A 61 -13.24 12.72 16.59
CA GLY A 61 -12.54 13.76 17.35
C GLY A 61 -11.05 13.82 17.06
N VAL A 62 -10.60 13.36 15.90
CA VAL A 62 -9.19 13.33 15.49
C VAL A 62 -8.86 14.50 14.55
N PRO A 63 -7.67 15.11 14.65
CA PRO A 63 -7.29 16.21 13.76
C PRO A 63 -7.08 15.72 12.32
N ARG A 64 -7.34 16.61 11.35
CA ARG A 64 -7.03 16.36 9.94
C ARG A 64 -5.56 16.67 9.67
N PHE A 65 -4.96 15.90 8.77
CA PHE A 65 -3.59 16.05 8.38
C PHE A 65 -3.44 16.04 6.85
N ASP A 66 -2.60 16.91 6.31
CA ASP A 66 -2.27 16.95 4.90
C ASP A 66 -1.03 16.08 4.65
N ILE A 67 -1.28 14.85 4.20
CA ILE A 67 -0.23 13.87 3.95
C ILE A 67 0.53 14.14 2.63
N ILE A 68 -0.09 14.84 1.69
CA ILE A 68 0.48 15.09 0.35
C ILE A 68 1.76 15.94 0.45
N HIS A 69 1.76 16.89 1.39
CA HIS A 69 2.90 17.80 1.60
C HIS A 69 3.84 17.35 2.73
N PHE A 70 3.64 16.14 3.26
CA PHE A 70 4.50 15.63 4.33
C PHE A 70 5.81 15.08 3.78
N ASP A 71 6.91 15.49 4.39
CA ASP A 71 8.25 14.97 4.06
C ASP A 71 8.45 13.60 4.74
N LEU A 72 8.43 12.54 3.93
CA LEU A 72 8.56 11.15 4.40
C LEU A 72 9.93 10.86 5.06
N SER A 73 10.94 11.68 4.80
CA SER A 73 12.26 11.56 5.43
C SER A 73 12.24 11.88 6.93
N LEU A 74 11.19 12.57 7.40
CA LEU A 74 11.01 12.90 8.82
C LEU A 74 10.47 11.75 9.66
N ILE A 75 10.04 10.65 9.03
CA ILE A 75 9.54 9.46 9.75
C ILE A 75 10.70 8.84 10.54
N PRO A 76 10.58 8.70 11.88
CA PRO A 76 11.65 8.08 12.66
C PRO A 76 11.84 6.60 12.28
N GLU A 77 13.06 6.20 11.94
CA GLU A 77 13.37 4.82 11.53
C GLU A 77 12.98 3.77 12.58
N GLU A 78 13.05 4.12 13.87
CA GLU A 78 12.71 3.22 14.99
C GLU A 78 11.22 2.79 15.01
N VAL A 79 10.33 3.54 14.35
CA VAL A 79 8.88 3.25 14.27
C VAL A 79 8.44 2.82 12.87
N LYS A 80 9.37 2.76 11.92
CA LYS A 80 9.13 2.42 10.51
C LYS A 80 9.04 0.91 10.31
N ASN A 81 7.98 0.30 10.84
CA ASN A 81 7.71 -1.12 10.68
C ASN A 81 6.82 -1.35 9.47
N GLU A 82 7.43 -1.70 8.33
CA GLU A 82 6.75 -1.92 7.05
C GLU A 82 5.57 -2.90 7.16
N LYS A 83 5.74 -4.02 7.87
CA LYS A 83 4.66 -5.02 8.01
C LYS A 83 3.43 -4.47 8.72
N LEU A 84 3.62 -3.66 9.76
CA LEU A 84 2.50 -3.04 10.49
C LEU A 84 1.87 -1.93 9.67
N ILE A 85 2.68 -1.10 9.02
CA ILE A 85 2.26 0.02 8.19
C ILE A 85 1.40 -0.50 7.03
N THR A 86 1.90 -1.48 6.28
CA THR A 86 1.19 -2.09 5.16
C THR A 86 -0.05 -2.86 5.61
N LYS A 87 0.05 -3.62 6.73
CA LYS A 87 -1.08 -4.38 7.27
C LYS A 87 -2.27 -3.49 7.63
N HIS A 88 -2.03 -2.35 8.26
CA HIS A 88 -3.09 -1.47 8.76
C HIS A 88 -3.37 -0.26 7.87
N GLN A 89 -2.58 -0.07 6.81
CA GLN A 89 -2.67 1.11 5.93
C GLN A 89 -2.63 2.42 6.74
N VAL A 90 -1.61 2.54 7.59
CA VAL A 90 -1.35 3.71 8.43
C VAL A 90 0.12 4.10 8.32
N LEU A 91 0.44 5.37 8.54
CA LEU A 91 1.82 5.86 8.44
C LEU A 91 2.23 6.63 9.70
N PRO A 92 3.28 6.19 10.43
CA PRO A 92 3.87 6.97 11.49
C PRO A 92 4.40 8.30 10.94
N LEU A 93 4.13 9.40 11.64
CA LEU A 93 4.54 10.74 11.20
C LEU A 93 5.67 11.30 12.07
N ALA A 94 5.42 11.37 13.37
CA ALA A 94 6.33 12.01 14.31
C ALA A 94 6.16 11.44 15.72
N LYS A 95 7.26 11.45 16.46
CA LYS A 95 7.28 11.07 17.87
C LYS A 95 7.50 12.32 18.74
N ASN A 96 6.67 12.48 19.74
CA ASN A 96 6.83 13.52 20.76
C ASN A 96 6.77 12.90 22.16
N GLY A 97 7.92 12.75 22.78
CA GLY A 97 8.05 12.07 24.06
C GLY A 97 7.61 10.61 23.99
N ARG A 98 6.47 10.27 24.63
CA ARG A 98 5.90 8.91 24.61
C ARG A 98 4.73 8.76 23.63
N THR A 99 4.40 9.79 22.88
CA THR A 99 3.30 9.79 21.91
C THR A 99 3.85 9.68 20.50
N LEU A 100 3.27 8.77 19.71
CA LEU A 100 3.49 8.62 18.28
C LEU A 100 2.24 9.07 17.54
N TYR A 101 2.40 10.06 16.68
CA TYR A 101 1.34 10.50 15.77
C TYR A 101 1.34 9.62 14.52
N VAL A 102 0.16 9.07 14.18
CA VAL A 102 0.01 8.12 13.08
C VAL A 102 -1.12 8.57 12.16
N ALA A 103 -0.81 8.73 10.87
CA ALA A 103 -1.80 9.05 9.85
C ALA A 103 -2.61 7.80 9.49
N THR A 104 -3.92 7.98 9.35
CA THR A 104 -4.86 6.92 8.99
C THR A 104 -6.00 7.44 8.12
N GLY A 105 -6.57 6.58 7.27
CA GLY A 105 -7.84 6.84 6.59
C GLY A 105 -9.06 6.43 7.43
N ASP A 106 -8.88 5.56 8.44
CA ASP A 106 -9.94 5.10 9.35
C ASP A 106 -9.47 5.17 10.81
N PRO A 107 -9.77 6.26 11.53
CA PRO A 107 -9.38 6.40 12.93
C PRO A 107 -10.17 5.50 13.89
N SER A 108 -11.10 4.69 13.40
CA SER A 108 -11.83 3.71 14.19
C SER A 108 -11.17 2.33 14.25
N ASP A 109 -10.02 2.15 13.58
CA ASP A 109 -9.27 0.89 13.61
C ASP A 109 -8.47 0.75 14.91
N ILE A 110 -9.12 0.17 15.92
CA ILE A 110 -8.51 -0.09 17.23
C ILE A 110 -7.36 -1.11 17.08
N SER A 111 -7.45 -2.04 16.13
CA SER A 111 -6.42 -3.06 15.93
C SER A 111 -5.10 -2.43 15.50
N ALA A 112 -5.14 -1.39 14.66
CA ALA A 112 -3.95 -0.63 14.29
C ALA A 112 -3.32 0.05 15.51
N GLN A 113 -4.13 0.67 16.34
CA GLN A 113 -3.67 1.33 17.56
C GLN A 113 -2.98 0.31 18.50
N GLU A 114 -3.66 -0.81 18.81
CA GLU A 114 -3.15 -1.82 19.73
C GLU A 114 -1.84 -2.47 19.22
N ASP A 115 -1.77 -2.81 17.94
CA ASP A 115 -0.58 -3.41 17.33
C ASP A 115 0.62 -2.44 17.35
N PHE A 116 0.40 -1.14 17.08
CA PHE A 116 1.46 -0.14 17.15
C PHE A 116 1.88 0.15 18.59
N GLU A 117 0.96 0.27 19.55
CA GLU A 117 1.26 0.45 20.97
C GLU A 117 2.07 -0.72 21.51
N PHE A 118 1.70 -1.97 21.14
CA PHE A 118 2.43 -3.16 21.54
C PHE A 118 3.83 -3.24 20.96
N ASN A 119 3.98 -2.90 19.66
CA ASN A 119 5.26 -2.99 18.96
C ASN A 119 6.25 -1.90 19.37
N THR A 120 5.76 -0.68 19.57
CA THR A 120 6.61 0.49 19.83
C THR A 120 6.74 0.84 21.30
N GLY A 121 5.82 0.40 22.15
CA GLY A 121 5.72 0.83 23.55
C GLY A 121 5.32 2.30 23.71
N LEU A 122 4.86 2.94 22.64
CA LEU A 122 4.44 4.34 22.62
C LEU A 122 2.91 4.44 22.68
N GLN A 123 2.41 5.57 23.16
CA GLN A 123 0.99 5.91 23.05
C GLN A 123 0.71 6.41 21.64
N ILE A 124 -0.33 5.86 21.00
CA ILE A 124 -0.69 6.21 19.63
C ILE A 124 -1.79 7.27 19.61
N GLU A 125 -1.56 8.33 18.86
CA GLU A 125 -2.57 9.33 18.53
C GLU A 125 -2.77 9.38 17.02
N PHE A 126 -3.99 9.08 16.57
CA PHE A 126 -4.33 9.15 15.15
C PHE A 126 -4.56 10.58 14.68
N VAL A 127 -4.17 10.82 13.43
CA VAL A 127 -4.60 11.94 12.60
C VAL A 127 -5.21 11.38 11.32
N VAL A 128 -6.32 11.97 10.87
CA VAL A 128 -7.01 11.47 9.67
C VAL A 128 -6.55 12.25 8.44
N CYS A 129 -6.28 11.53 7.36
CA CYS A 129 -5.86 12.10 6.09
C CYS A 129 -6.58 11.44 4.90
N ASP A 130 -6.34 11.94 3.70
CA ASP A 130 -6.81 11.34 2.46
C ASP A 130 -6.30 9.89 2.35
N PRO A 131 -7.19 8.88 2.27
CA PRO A 131 -6.78 7.48 2.26
C PRO A 131 -6.07 7.06 0.96
N VAL A 132 -6.34 7.74 -0.16
CA VAL A 132 -5.66 7.47 -1.44
C VAL A 132 -4.24 8.03 -1.37
N ALA A 133 -4.08 9.28 -0.99
CA ALA A 133 -2.77 9.90 -0.81
C ALA A 133 -1.94 9.22 0.29
N LEU A 134 -2.59 8.67 1.33
CA LEU A 134 -1.93 7.87 2.36
C LEU A 134 -1.35 6.59 1.79
N HIS A 135 -2.12 5.87 0.97
CA HIS A 135 -1.64 4.66 0.29
C HIS A 135 -0.41 4.97 -0.58
N ASP A 136 -0.48 6.02 -1.41
CA ASP A 136 0.64 6.45 -2.25
C ASP A 136 1.87 6.84 -1.40
N SER A 137 1.65 7.51 -0.26
CA SER A 137 2.73 7.88 0.66
C SER A 137 3.37 6.67 1.33
N ILE A 138 2.58 5.66 1.69
CA ILE A 138 3.09 4.38 2.23
C ILE A 138 3.95 3.70 1.17
N HIS A 139 3.45 3.57 -0.06
CA HIS A 139 4.20 2.99 -1.16
C HIS A 139 5.53 3.75 -1.36
N ASN A 140 5.51 5.06 -1.44
CA ASN A 140 6.72 5.88 -1.61
C ASN A 140 7.71 5.80 -0.43
N ALA A 141 7.22 5.61 0.80
CA ALA A 141 8.07 5.49 1.98
C ALA A 141 8.92 4.20 1.98
N PHE A 142 8.48 3.17 1.25
CA PHE A 142 9.17 1.88 1.15
C PHE A 142 9.75 1.60 -0.24
N SER A 143 9.24 2.20 -1.31
CA SER A 143 9.77 2.04 -2.67
C SER A 143 11.22 2.54 -2.79
N SER A 144 11.61 3.55 -2.03
CA SER A 144 13.02 4.00 -1.99
C SER A 144 13.98 2.98 -1.34
N LEU A 145 13.46 2.03 -0.57
CA LEU A 145 14.24 0.87 -0.09
C LEU A 145 14.33 -0.22 -1.17
N GLU A 146 13.31 -0.31 -2.02
CA GLU A 146 13.26 -1.22 -3.18
C GLU A 146 13.96 -0.62 -4.41
N GLU A 147 14.12 0.69 -4.54
CA GLU A 147 14.96 1.31 -5.58
C GLU A 147 16.43 0.91 -5.46
N GLY A 148 16.90 0.51 -4.28
CA GLY A 148 18.13 -0.30 -4.13
C GLY A 148 18.00 -1.71 -4.67
N LEU A 149 16.79 -2.22 -4.88
CA LEU A 149 16.44 -3.53 -5.42
C LEU A 149 15.47 -3.49 -6.64
N GLY A 150 15.07 -2.30 -7.10
CA GLY A 150 14.47 -1.93 -8.40
C GLY A 150 13.34 -2.82 -8.95
N VAL A 151 12.18 -2.92 -8.31
CA VAL A 151 10.97 -3.42 -8.96
C VAL A 151 9.82 -2.44 -8.69
N ASP A 152 9.41 -1.70 -9.71
CA ASP A 152 8.15 -0.95 -9.69
C ASP A 152 7.03 -1.92 -10.12
N GLU A 153 5.94 -2.00 -9.35
CA GLU A 153 4.77 -2.83 -9.71
C GLU A 153 4.15 -2.41 -11.04
N GLY A 154 4.32 -1.15 -11.45
CA GLY A 154 3.91 -0.65 -12.77
C GLY A 154 4.69 -1.30 -13.92
N ASP A 155 5.97 -1.54 -13.74
CA ASP A 155 6.84 -2.20 -14.73
C ASP A 155 6.52 -3.71 -14.84
N MET A 156 6.05 -4.34 -13.75
CA MET A 156 5.60 -5.75 -13.77
C MET A 156 4.31 -5.95 -14.56
N MET A 157 3.41 -4.96 -14.55
CA MET A 157 2.15 -5.03 -15.29
C MET A 157 2.37 -4.78 -16.79
N GLU A 158 3.32 -3.91 -17.15
CA GLU A 158 3.72 -3.68 -18.54
C GLU A 158 4.49 -4.86 -19.13
N LEU A 159 5.27 -5.58 -18.32
CA LEU A 159 5.94 -6.84 -18.71
C LEU A 159 4.95 -8.00 -18.89
N ALA A 160 3.91 -8.08 -18.06
CA ALA A 160 2.86 -9.10 -18.22
C ALA A 160 2.02 -8.88 -19.49
N ASP A 161 1.80 -7.63 -19.91
CA ASP A 161 1.12 -7.30 -21.17
C ASP A 161 1.99 -7.62 -22.40
N LEU A 162 3.31 -7.47 -22.32
CA LEU A 162 4.22 -7.83 -23.41
C LEU A 162 4.35 -9.35 -23.61
N GLU A 163 4.18 -10.15 -22.55
CA GLU A 163 4.17 -11.62 -22.66
C GLU A 163 2.88 -12.14 -23.32
N THR A 164 1.75 -11.40 -23.24
CA THR A 164 0.49 -11.79 -23.88
C THR A 164 0.42 -11.47 -25.37
N GLU A 165 1.23 -10.54 -25.89
CA GLU A 165 1.26 -10.24 -27.33
C GLU A 165 2.21 -11.14 -28.16
N SER A 166 3.10 -11.92 -27.54
CA SER A 166 4.09 -12.74 -28.24
C SER A 166 3.87 -14.26 -28.20
N ALA A 167 2.76 -14.74 -27.65
CA ALA A 167 2.43 -16.15 -27.59
C ALA A 167 1.41 -16.55 -28.67
N GLU A 168 1.86 -16.88 -29.89
CA GLU A 168 1.15 -17.83 -30.73
C GLU A 168 1.38 -19.28 -30.19
N PRO A 169 0.36 -20.14 -30.21
CA PRO A 169 0.42 -21.40 -29.49
C PRO A 169 1.19 -22.47 -30.29
N GLU A 170 2.39 -22.81 -29.87
CA GLU A 170 2.96 -24.12 -30.22
C GLU A 170 2.78 -25.08 -29.02
N GLN A 171 2.04 -26.15 -29.29
CA GLN A 171 1.88 -27.31 -28.42
C GLN A 171 3.20 -28.08 -28.35
N ASP A 172 3.72 -28.32 -27.15
CA ASP A 172 4.23 -29.65 -26.77
C ASP A 172 4.53 -29.79 -25.28
N ASP A 173 3.98 -30.82 -24.71
CA ASP A 173 4.34 -31.81 -23.69
C ASP A 173 5.25 -31.41 -22.49
N GLY A 174 4.60 -31.39 -21.32
CA GLY A 174 5.00 -31.95 -20.02
C GLY A 174 6.41 -31.73 -19.48
N SER A 175 6.53 -30.83 -18.46
CA SER A 175 7.18 -31.18 -17.18
C SER A 175 7.34 -29.92 -16.26
N GLU A 176 6.88 -30.04 -15.01
CA GLU A 176 7.44 -29.43 -13.79
C GLU A 176 8.25 -28.13 -13.93
N GLY A 177 7.60 -26.98 -13.79
CA GLY A 177 8.27 -25.69 -13.82
C GLY A 177 7.65 -24.69 -12.84
N THR A 178 7.94 -24.83 -11.54
CA THR A 178 7.57 -23.85 -10.51
C THR A 178 8.76 -23.18 -9.84
N ASP A 179 10.01 -23.55 -10.19
CA ASP A 179 11.21 -22.99 -9.57
C ASP A 179 11.91 -21.90 -10.41
N ASP A 180 11.53 -21.71 -11.68
CA ASP A 180 12.20 -20.76 -12.59
C ASP A 180 11.69 -19.30 -12.43
N ALA A 181 10.51 -19.08 -11.88
CA ALA A 181 9.91 -17.77 -11.75
C ALA A 181 10.79 -16.72 -11.02
N PRO A 182 11.46 -17.02 -9.89
CA PRO A 182 12.30 -16.05 -9.21
C PRO A 182 13.55 -15.64 -10.00
N ILE A 183 14.09 -16.56 -10.80
CA ILE A 183 15.29 -16.33 -11.63
C ILE A 183 14.94 -15.45 -12.83
N VAL A 184 13.80 -15.69 -13.47
CA VAL A 184 13.30 -14.87 -14.58
C VAL A 184 13.05 -13.43 -14.14
N VAL A 185 12.38 -13.25 -13.02
CA VAL A 185 12.14 -11.93 -12.40
C VAL A 185 13.47 -11.22 -12.11
N TYR A 186 14.46 -11.93 -11.56
CA TYR A 186 15.77 -11.35 -11.26
C TYR A 186 16.55 -10.93 -12.51
N ILE A 187 16.52 -11.73 -13.57
CA ILE A 187 17.19 -11.42 -14.85
C ILE A 187 16.53 -10.22 -15.52
N ASN A 188 15.20 -10.19 -15.59
CA ASN A 188 14.45 -9.07 -16.16
C ASN A 188 14.77 -7.77 -15.46
N LYS A 189 14.87 -7.79 -14.12
CA LYS A 189 15.29 -6.66 -13.32
C LYS A 189 16.67 -6.14 -13.71
N ILE A 190 17.68 -7.01 -13.85
CA ILE A 190 19.02 -6.60 -14.25
C ILE A 190 18.99 -5.96 -15.64
N LEU A 191 18.21 -6.51 -16.57
CA LEU A 191 18.04 -5.98 -17.93
C LEU A 191 17.43 -4.57 -17.90
N MET A 192 16.37 -4.37 -17.14
CA MET A 192 15.71 -3.06 -17.01
C MET A 192 16.62 -2.02 -16.36
N ASP A 193 17.35 -2.39 -15.32
CA ASP A 193 18.31 -1.49 -14.66
C ASP A 193 19.45 -1.07 -15.61
N ALA A 194 19.93 -1.98 -16.44
CA ALA A 194 20.92 -1.68 -17.44
C ALA A 194 20.40 -0.73 -18.52
N ILE A 195 19.17 -0.92 -19.00
CA ILE A 195 18.52 -0.03 -19.96
C ILE A 195 18.36 1.37 -19.37
N ARG A 196 17.88 1.48 -18.14
CA ARG A 196 17.74 2.76 -17.41
C ARG A 196 19.06 3.49 -17.24
N LYS A 197 20.15 2.75 -17.01
CA LYS A 197 21.51 3.30 -16.91
C LYS A 197 22.14 3.60 -18.27
N GLY A 198 21.45 3.33 -19.37
CA GLY A 198 21.94 3.55 -20.72
C GLY A 198 23.08 2.62 -21.13
N ALA A 199 23.15 1.42 -20.54
CA ALA A 199 24.14 0.43 -20.93
C ALA A 199 23.87 -0.08 -22.34
N SER A 200 24.92 -0.18 -23.18
CA SER A 200 24.85 -0.72 -24.54
C SER A 200 24.98 -2.24 -24.55
N ASP A 201 25.62 -2.82 -23.53
CA ASP A 201 25.92 -4.24 -23.45
C ASP A 201 25.84 -4.72 -22.00
N LEU A 202 25.38 -5.95 -21.80
CA LEU A 202 25.33 -6.66 -20.52
C LEU A 202 26.07 -7.98 -20.65
N HIS A 203 27.05 -8.19 -19.77
CA HIS A 203 27.82 -9.42 -19.73
C HIS A 203 27.49 -10.19 -18.45
N PHE A 204 27.05 -11.45 -18.60
CA PHE A 204 26.84 -12.38 -17.50
C PHE A 204 28.00 -13.37 -17.44
N GLU A 205 28.77 -13.35 -16.38
CA GLU A 205 29.83 -14.34 -16.14
C GLU A 205 29.40 -15.31 -15.02
N PRO A 206 29.26 -16.61 -15.32
CA PRO A 206 29.01 -17.59 -14.29
C PRO A 206 30.27 -17.77 -13.42
N TYR A 207 30.13 -17.54 -12.11
CA TYR A 207 31.21 -17.77 -11.14
C TYR A 207 31.01 -19.15 -10.52
N GLU A 208 31.86 -20.13 -10.87
CA GLU A 208 31.98 -21.37 -10.11
C GLU A 208 32.76 -21.09 -8.83
N LYS A 209 32.16 -21.39 -7.69
CA LYS A 209 32.91 -21.49 -6.43
C LYS A 209 33.57 -22.84 -6.38
N GLU A 210 34.93 -22.89 -6.37
CA GLU A 210 35.72 -24.04 -5.93
C GLU A 210 35.52 -24.31 -4.43
#